data_77bd79fbefcef9d7b5692a6a367528a2
#
_entry.id   77bd79fbefcef9d7b5692a6a367528a2
#
_cell.length_a   1.000
_cell.length_b   1.000
_cell.length_c   1.000
_cell.angle_alpha   90.00
_cell.angle_beta   90.00
_cell.angle_gamma   90.00
#
_symmetry.space_group_name_H-M   'P 1'
#
loop_
_entity.id
_entity.type
_entity.pdbx_description
1 polymer ?
#
loop_
_entity_poly.entity_id
_entity_poly.type
_entity_poly.pdbx_seq_one_letter_code
_entity_poly.pdbx_strand_id
1 'polypeptide(L)'
;MAGSVIVAGARTPMGRLLGSLKGFSAADLGGVAIKEALARAGVSGEQVDYVIMGHVLQAATGQITSRQAAVKGGIPMNVPALTINKVCLSGMDAVALADQLIRAGEHEIIVAGG
;
A
#
# COMPACT_ATOMS: atom_id res chain seq x y z
N MET A 1 -2.39 26.42 0.77
CA MET A 1 -2.49 25.05 1.19
C MET A 1 -1.20 24.29 0.82
N ALA A 2 -0.64 23.59 1.76
CA ALA A 2 0.54 22.78 1.50
C ALA A 2 0.17 21.54 0.67
N GLY A 3 1.06 21.11 -0.20
CA GLY A 3 0.92 19.84 -0.87
C GLY A 3 1.31 18.68 0.03
N SER A 4 1.21 17.46 -0.49
CA SER A 4 1.72 16.30 0.20
C SER A 4 3.22 16.13 -0.05
N VAL A 5 3.86 15.32 0.79
CA VAL A 5 5.27 14.95 0.65
C VAL A 5 5.41 13.44 0.76
N ILE A 6 6.41 12.89 0.12
CA ILE A 6 6.75 11.48 0.26
C ILE A 6 7.84 11.39 1.33
N VAL A 7 7.53 10.71 2.43
CA VAL A 7 8.44 10.61 3.58
C VAL A 7 9.40 9.45 3.43
N ALA A 8 8.93 8.31 2.92
CA ALA A 8 9.75 7.14 2.68
C ALA A 8 9.09 6.23 1.66
N GLY A 9 9.85 5.27 1.16
CA GLY A 9 9.35 4.25 0.27
C GLY A 9 10.18 2.97 0.38
N ALA A 10 9.58 1.86 -0.04
CA ALA A 10 10.23 0.57 -0.10
C ALA A 10 9.57 -0.27 -1.19
N ARG A 11 10.31 -1.24 -1.71
CA ARG A 11 9.77 -2.22 -2.64
C ARG A 11 10.39 -3.58 -2.38
N THR A 12 9.71 -4.61 -2.80
CA THR A 12 10.29 -5.96 -2.85
C THR A 12 11.23 -6.08 -4.04
N PRO A 13 12.12 -7.07 -4.06
CA PRO A 13 12.83 -7.42 -5.28
C PRO A 13 11.85 -7.77 -6.40
N MET A 14 12.26 -7.56 -7.64
CA MET A 14 11.53 -8.06 -8.79
C MET A 14 11.89 -9.53 -8.99
N GLY A 15 10.85 -10.36 -9.02
CA GLY A 15 11.03 -11.77 -9.31
C GLY A 15 10.73 -12.08 -10.78
N ARG A 16 10.59 -13.36 -11.07
CA ARG A 16 10.12 -13.85 -12.37
C ARG A 16 9.12 -14.98 -12.15
N LEU A 17 8.39 -15.31 -13.18
CA LEU A 17 7.35 -16.34 -13.11
C LEU A 17 7.93 -17.63 -12.50
N LEU A 18 7.25 -18.14 -11.47
CA LEU A 18 7.63 -19.34 -10.73
C LEU A 18 9.04 -19.30 -10.14
N GLY A 19 9.59 -18.10 -9.96
CA GLY A 19 10.91 -17.88 -9.38
C GLY A 19 10.94 -17.85 -7.86
N SER A 20 11.90 -17.14 -7.31
CA SER A 20 12.16 -17.12 -5.86
C SER A 20 11.02 -16.56 -5.02
N LEU A 21 10.14 -15.74 -5.60
CA LEU A 21 9.00 -15.16 -4.90
C LEU A 21 7.70 -15.97 -5.06
N LYS A 22 7.73 -17.13 -5.69
CA LYS A 22 6.52 -17.92 -5.99
C LYS A 22 5.73 -18.36 -4.76
N GLY A 23 6.39 -18.45 -3.60
CA GLY A 23 5.74 -18.84 -2.35
C GLY A 23 5.00 -17.70 -1.63
N PHE A 24 5.04 -16.48 -2.17
CA PHE A 24 4.41 -15.31 -1.57
C PHE A 24 3.14 -14.93 -2.33
N SER A 25 2.10 -14.57 -1.58
CA SER A 25 0.93 -13.92 -2.18
C SER A 25 1.24 -12.46 -2.46
N ALA A 26 0.40 -11.81 -3.28
CA ALA A 26 0.51 -10.35 -3.48
C ALA A 26 0.38 -9.60 -2.15
N ALA A 27 -0.52 -10.05 -1.27
CA ALA A 27 -0.69 -9.43 0.05
C ALA A 27 0.55 -9.62 0.94
N ASP A 28 1.23 -10.76 0.85
CA ASP A 28 2.50 -10.97 1.57
C ASP A 28 3.56 -9.97 1.11
N LEU A 29 3.73 -9.82 -0.20
CA LEU A 29 4.70 -8.89 -0.78
C LEU A 29 4.35 -7.44 -0.43
N GLY A 30 3.08 -7.08 -0.52
CA GLY A 30 2.60 -5.77 -0.12
C GLY A 30 2.88 -5.49 1.35
N GLY A 31 2.66 -6.47 2.21
CA GLY A 31 2.94 -6.37 3.65
C GLY A 31 4.41 -6.12 3.94
N VAL A 32 5.31 -6.80 3.24
CA VAL A 32 6.77 -6.59 3.37
C VAL A 32 7.14 -5.15 3.01
N ALA A 33 6.64 -4.65 1.88
CA ALA A 33 6.92 -3.29 1.44
C ALA A 33 6.35 -2.24 2.40
N ILE A 34 5.12 -2.43 2.87
CA ILE A 34 4.47 -1.51 3.82
C ILE A 34 5.24 -1.47 5.13
N LYS A 35 5.59 -2.63 5.67
CA LYS A 35 6.32 -2.71 6.93
C LYS A 35 7.65 -1.95 6.87
N GLU A 36 8.38 -2.14 5.79
CA GLU A 36 9.67 -1.47 5.62
C GLU A 36 9.51 0.03 5.39
N ALA A 37 8.51 0.44 4.61
CA ALA A 37 8.25 1.86 4.39
C ALA A 37 7.92 2.59 5.70
N LEU A 38 7.09 1.98 6.55
CA LEU A 38 6.78 2.53 7.88
C LEU A 38 8.02 2.63 8.75
N ALA A 39 8.86 1.60 8.76
CA ALA A 39 10.11 1.61 9.52
C ALA A 39 11.03 2.74 9.08
N ARG A 40 11.21 2.91 7.78
CA ARG A 40 12.04 3.98 7.21
C ARG A 40 11.49 5.37 7.48
N ALA A 41 10.18 5.50 7.50
CA ALA A 41 9.51 6.78 7.79
C ALA A 41 9.51 7.12 9.28
N GLY A 42 9.77 6.15 10.16
CA GLY A 42 9.61 6.34 11.60
C GLY A 42 8.15 6.52 12.00
N VAL A 43 7.22 5.94 11.24
CA VAL A 43 5.78 6.03 11.46
C VAL A 43 5.26 4.68 11.95
N SER A 44 4.47 4.68 13.02
CA SER A 44 3.80 3.46 13.48
C SER A 44 2.56 3.18 12.64
N GLY A 45 2.14 1.91 12.59
CA GLY A 45 0.92 1.54 11.88
C GLY A 45 -0.33 2.26 12.37
N GLU A 46 -0.38 2.59 13.65
CA GLU A 46 -1.50 3.31 14.28
C GLU A 46 -1.59 4.78 13.85
N GLN A 47 -0.53 5.35 13.34
CA GLN A 47 -0.52 6.73 12.84
C GLN A 47 -1.04 6.84 11.41
N VAL A 48 -1.21 5.72 10.71
CA VAL A 48 -1.68 5.70 9.33
C VAL A 48 -3.20 5.92 9.31
N ASP A 49 -3.65 6.86 8.49
CA ASP A 49 -5.07 7.18 8.36
C ASP A 49 -5.76 6.34 7.29
N TYR A 50 -5.03 5.97 6.25
CA TYR A 50 -5.60 5.26 5.11
C TYR A 50 -4.54 4.47 4.34
N VAL A 51 -4.97 3.38 3.73
CA VAL A 51 -4.11 2.54 2.87
C VAL A 51 -4.74 2.41 1.50
N ILE A 52 -4.00 2.73 0.46
CA ILE A 52 -4.44 2.59 -0.94
C ILE A 52 -3.41 1.77 -1.68
N MET A 53 -3.78 0.55 -2.10
CA MET A 53 -2.86 -0.32 -2.83
C MET A 53 -3.47 -0.75 -4.16
N GLY A 54 -2.63 -0.72 -5.19
CA GLY A 54 -2.99 -1.21 -6.50
C GLY A 54 -2.83 -2.72 -6.60
N HIS A 55 -3.80 -3.38 -7.24
CA HIS A 55 -3.74 -4.81 -7.49
C HIS A 55 -4.55 -5.16 -8.73
N VAL A 56 -3.92 -5.78 -9.70
CA VAL A 56 -4.54 -6.05 -11.01
C VAL A 56 -5.30 -7.38 -11.00
N LEU A 57 -4.60 -8.48 -10.74
CA LEU A 57 -5.17 -9.82 -10.81
C LEU A 57 -5.70 -10.25 -9.44
N GLN A 58 -6.95 -9.91 -9.16
CA GLN A 58 -7.54 -10.08 -7.83
C GLN A 58 -8.37 -11.35 -7.65
N ALA A 59 -8.65 -12.09 -8.72
CA ALA A 59 -9.49 -13.28 -8.66
C ALA A 59 -8.93 -14.29 -7.64
N ALA A 60 -9.80 -14.80 -6.76
CA ALA A 60 -9.49 -15.79 -5.73
C ALA A 60 -8.42 -15.33 -4.71
N THR A 61 -8.19 -14.02 -4.54
CA THR A 61 -7.22 -13.49 -3.59
C THR A 61 -7.85 -12.94 -2.29
N GLY A 62 -9.17 -12.99 -2.17
CA GLY A 62 -9.93 -12.42 -1.06
C GLY A 62 -10.63 -11.14 -1.46
N GLN A 63 -11.34 -10.52 -0.52
CA GLN A 63 -12.18 -9.37 -0.84
C GLN A 63 -11.37 -8.09 -1.06
N ILE A 64 -10.54 -7.71 -0.09
CA ILE A 64 -9.77 -6.46 -0.13
C ILE A 64 -8.32 -6.79 0.13
N THR A 65 -7.53 -6.92 -0.91
CA THR A 65 -6.13 -7.32 -0.79
C THR A 65 -5.26 -6.22 -0.17
N SER A 66 -5.62 -4.95 -0.34
CA SER A 66 -4.96 -3.85 0.38
C SER A 66 -5.13 -3.98 1.89
N ARG A 67 -6.30 -4.43 2.36
CA ARG A 67 -6.53 -4.73 3.78
C ARG A 67 -5.59 -5.83 4.26
N GLN A 68 -5.47 -6.89 3.48
CA GLN A 68 -4.59 -8.00 3.83
C GLN A 68 -3.13 -7.55 3.91
N ALA A 69 -2.68 -6.77 2.94
CA ALA A 69 -1.32 -6.22 2.91
C ALA A 69 -1.08 -5.27 4.10
N ALA A 70 -2.05 -4.42 4.41
CA ALA A 70 -1.95 -3.48 5.52
C ALA A 70 -1.74 -4.21 6.86
N VAL A 71 -2.55 -5.22 7.14
CA VAL A 71 -2.43 -6.01 8.38
C VAL A 71 -1.09 -6.73 8.44
N LYS A 72 -0.66 -7.33 7.34
CA LYS A 72 0.65 -8.00 7.25
C LYS A 72 1.81 -7.02 7.44
N GLY A 73 1.61 -5.76 7.07
CA GLY A 73 2.59 -4.70 7.26
C GLY A 73 2.59 -4.04 8.64
N GLY A 74 1.67 -4.45 9.52
CA GLY A 74 1.60 -3.92 10.88
C GLY A 74 0.63 -2.76 11.06
N ILE A 75 -0.27 -2.52 10.11
CA ILE A 75 -1.30 -1.50 10.22
C ILE A 75 -2.56 -2.12 10.85
N PRO A 76 -3.15 -1.52 11.89
CA PRO A 76 -4.27 -2.11 12.60
C PRO A 76 -5.55 -2.14 11.76
N MET A 77 -6.47 -3.01 12.15
CA MET A 77 -7.73 -3.26 11.43
C MET A 77 -8.67 -2.06 11.36
N ASN A 78 -8.53 -1.11 12.26
CA ASN A 78 -9.39 0.08 12.27
C ASN A 78 -8.98 1.13 11.20
N VAL A 79 -7.84 0.97 10.56
CA VAL A 79 -7.42 1.85 9.47
C VAL A 79 -8.10 1.40 8.17
N PRO A 80 -8.84 2.26 7.47
CA PRO A 80 -9.50 1.88 6.23
C PRO A 80 -8.49 1.58 5.12
N ALA A 81 -8.88 0.69 4.21
CA ALA A 81 -8.03 0.28 3.10
C ALA A 81 -8.86 0.18 1.81
N LEU A 82 -8.26 0.61 0.72
CA LEU A 82 -8.86 0.59 -0.61
C LEU A 82 -7.92 -0.12 -1.57
N THR A 83 -8.46 -1.06 -2.33
CA THR A 83 -7.74 -1.67 -3.45
C THR A 83 -8.22 -1.04 -4.74
N ILE A 84 -7.29 -0.54 -5.55
CA ILE A 84 -7.61 0.05 -6.84
C ILE A 84 -7.00 -0.76 -7.98
N ASN A 85 -7.59 -0.65 -9.15
CA ASN A 85 -7.09 -1.32 -10.34
C ASN A 85 -7.15 -0.37 -11.54
N LYS A 86 -6.02 0.03 -12.01
CA LYS A 86 -5.83 0.77 -13.26
C LYS A 86 -4.70 0.09 -14.06
N VAL A 87 -4.73 -1.23 -14.07
CA VAL A 87 -3.75 -2.10 -14.70
C VAL A 87 -2.34 -1.71 -14.25
N CYS A 88 -1.39 -1.53 -15.15
CA CYS A 88 0.01 -1.25 -14.81
C CYS A 88 0.22 0.11 -14.13
N LEU A 89 -0.76 1.01 -14.17
CA LEU A 89 -0.69 2.33 -13.54
C LEU A 89 -1.19 2.33 -12.09
N SER A 90 -1.69 1.21 -11.59
CA SER A 90 -2.40 1.16 -10.30
C SER A 90 -1.59 1.73 -9.13
N GLY A 91 -0.33 1.36 -9.02
CA GLY A 91 0.51 1.85 -7.93
C GLY A 91 0.75 3.36 -8.00
N MET A 92 1.01 3.89 -9.19
CA MET A 92 1.17 5.32 -9.39
C MET A 92 -0.13 6.08 -9.13
N ASP A 93 -1.26 5.51 -9.58
CA ASP A 93 -2.58 6.10 -9.36
C ASP A 93 -2.94 6.13 -7.86
N ALA A 94 -2.52 5.11 -7.10
CA ALA A 94 -2.67 5.12 -5.65
C ALA A 94 -1.96 6.31 -5.00
N VAL A 95 -0.74 6.61 -5.45
CA VAL A 95 0.03 7.76 -4.95
C VAL A 95 -0.66 9.08 -5.32
N ALA A 96 -1.16 9.20 -6.55
CA ALA A 96 -1.89 10.39 -6.99
C ALA A 96 -3.17 10.60 -6.17
N LEU A 97 -3.91 9.52 -5.91
CA LEU A 97 -5.12 9.59 -5.09
C LEU A 97 -4.80 9.98 -3.64
N ALA A 98 -3.73 9.44 -3.08
CA ALA A 98 -3.27 9.82 -1.74
C ALA A 98 -2.96 11.32 -1.67
N ASP A 99 -2.28 11.87 -2.66
CA ASP A 99 -2.01 13.31 -2.75
C ASP A 99 -3.31 14.12 -2.76
N GLN A 100 -4.29 13.69 -3.54
CA GLN A 100 -5.58 14.37 -3.62
C GLN A 100 -6.31 14.37 -2.28
N LEU A 101 -6.33 13.24 -1.56
CA LEU A 101 -6.99 13.11 -0.27
C LEU A 101 -6.30 13.97 0.81
N ILE A 102 -4.98 14.02 0.79
CA ILE A 102 -4.22 14.88 1.72
C ILE A 102 -4.50 16.35 1.44
N ARG A 103 -4.48 16.75 0.16
CA ARG A 103 -4.78 18.13 -0.24
C ARG A 103 -6.21 18.53 0.11
N ALA A 104 -7.15 17.59 0.03
CA ALA A 104 -8.55 17.82 0.41
C ALA A 104 -8.76 17.93 1.93
N GLY A 105 -7.76 17.61 2.73
CA GLY A 105 -7.85 17.62 4.19
C GLY A 105 -8.54 16.39 4.77
N GLU A 106 -8.74 15.34 3.99
CA GLU A 106 -9.43 14.13 4.46
C GLU A 106 -8.53 13.29 5.36
N HIS A 107 -7.23 13.23 5.05
CA HIS A 107 -6.25 12.42 5.77
C HIS A 107 -4.91 13.12 5.82
N GLU A 108 -4.08 12.78 6.80
CA GLU A 108 -2.74 13.35 6.96
C GLU A 108 -1.65 12.37 6.55
N ILE A 109 -1.78 11.09 6.91
CA ILE A 109 -0.77 10.05 6.64
C ILE A 109 -1.43 8.90 5.89
N ILE A 110 -0.97 8.68 4.66
CA ILE A 110 -1.49 7.63 3.79
C ILE A 110 -0.34 6.75 3.33
N VAL A 111 -0.56 5.43 3.36
CA VAL A 111 0.30 4.46 2.70
C VAL A 111 -0.30 4.17 1.32
N ALA A 112 0.49 4.40 0.28
CA ALA A 112 0.06 4.21 -1.10
C ALA A 112 1.09 3.41 -1.88
N GLY A 113 0.63 2.46 -2.69
CA GLY A 113 1.52 1.63 -3.50
C GLY A 113 0.77 0.64 -4.38
N GLY A 114 1.47 -0.38 -4.84
CA GLY A 114 0.88 -1.43 -5.68
C GLY A 114 1.91 -2.26 -6.40
#